data_e0600c1ad3932546a6f4cbb108f3e2e6
#
_entry.id   e0600c1ad3932546a6f4cbb108f3e2e6
#
_cell.length_a   1.000
_cell.length_b   1.000
_cell.length_c   1.000
_cell.angle_alpha   90.00
_cell.angle_beta   90.00
_cell.angle_gamma   90.00
#
_symmetry.space_group_name_H-M   'P 1'
#
loop_
_entity.id
_entity.type
_entity.pdbx_description
1 polymer ?
#
loop_
_entity_poly.entity_id
_entity_poly.type
_entity_poly.pdbx_seq_one_letter_code
_entity_poly.pdbx_strand_id
1 'polypeptide(L)'
;MKQWIGDYIRAQKAAHDSIPAEAVSQLIDTLWEALKNNRQIFVFGNGGSAANASHFATDLGKGASDKTGKRFRVLSLNDNVSWMTALGNDYAYEDVFVGQLQNYGQPGDIALSLSVSGNSPNCVKALEWAKKNGLRTVALVGAKRGRMAEVAEQVIVINDTHYGRVEDAHMGICHLLCYSIMEHPEWGASNAAAGRISGQ
;
A
#
# COMPACT_ATOMS: atom_id res chain seq x y z
N MET A 1 22.36 -8.22 26.13
CA MET A 1 21.52 -7.11 25.65
C MET A 1 22.17 -6.31 24.51
N LYS A 2 23.31 -5.64 24.69
CA LYS A 2 23.96 -4.83 23.63
C LYS A 2 24.22 -5.62 22.32
N GLN A 3 24.70 -6.85 22.40
CA GLN A 3 24.91 -7.70 21.24
C GLN A 3 23.59 -7.97 20.48
N TRP A 4 22.53 -8.35 21.19
CA TRP A 4 21.20 -8.57 20.59
C TRP A 4 20.69 -7.32 19.87
N ILE A 5 20.84 -6.13 20.47
CA ILE A 5 20.46 -4.84 19.82
C ILE A 5 21.25 -4.65 18.51
N GLY A 6 22.58 -4.90 18.54
CA GLY A 6 23.41 -4.81 17.34
C GLY A 6 23.01 -5.80 16.25
N ASP A 7 22.66 -7.03 16.65
CA ASP A 7 22.21 -8.09 15.73
C ASP A 7 20.86 -7.72 15.11
N TYR A 8 19.92 -7.21 15.91
CA TYR A 8 18.62 -6.74 15.42
C TYR A 8 18.77 -5.61 14.40
N ILE A 9 19.58 -4.58 14.70
CA ILE A 9 19.85 -3.45 13.80
C ILE A 9 20.47 -3.93 12.48
N ARG A 10 21.41 -4.87 12.51
CA ARG A 10 21.99 -5.44 11.28
C ARG A 10 20.94 -6.17 10.44
N ALA A 11 20.10 -6.99 11.07
CA ALA A 11 19.01 -7.69 10.38
C ALA A 11 17.97 -6.68 9.83
N GLN A 12 17.67 -5.62 10.57
CA GLN A 12 16.78 -4.53 10.11
C GLN A 12 17.34 -3.85 8.85
N LYS A 13 18.63 -3.54 8.83
CA LYS A 13 19.31 -2.97 7.64
C LYS A 13 19.19 -3.93 6.45
N ALA A 14 19.45 -5.24 6.65
CA ALA A 14 19.32 -6.22 5.58
C ALA A 14 17.88 -6.31 5.03
N ALA A 15 16.86 -6.18 5.88
CA ALA A 15 15.47 -6.12 5.43
C ALA A 15 15.22 -4.87 4.56
N HIS A 16 15.74 -3.69 4.95
CA HIS A 16 15.65 -2.48 4.14
C HIS A 16 16.43 -2.57 2.83
N ASP A 17 17.63 -3.15 2.85
CA ASP A 17 18.46 -3.35 1.65
C ASP A 17 17.78 -4.28 0.63
N SER A 18 16.81 -5.09 1.06
CA SER A 18 16.02 -5.96 0.19
C SER A 18 14.84 -5.27 -0.50
N ILE A 19 14.59 -3.98 -0.24
CA ILE A 19 13.51 -3.23 -0.91
C ILE A 19 13.79 -3.19 -2.42
N PRO A 20 12.87 -3.73 -3.26
CA PRO A 20 13.11 -3.81 -4.70
C PRO A 20 12.82 -2.45 -5.37
N ALA A 21 13.85 -1.68 -5.65
CA ALA A 21 13.75 -0.31 -6.19
C ALA A 21 12.88 -0.24 -7.46
N GLU A 22 13.00 -1.20 -8.36
CA GLU A 22 12.19 -1.24 -9.60
C GLU A 22 10.69 -1.38 -9.31
N ALA A 23 10.30 -2.29 -8.40
CA ALA A 23 8.90 -2.46 -8.05
C ALA A 23 8.33 -1.23 -7.29
N VAL A 24 9.16 -0.56 -6.50
CA VAL A 24 8.79 0.70 -5.83
C VAL A 24 8.60 1.81 -6.87
N SER A 25 9.50 1.92 -7.86
CA SER A 25 9.37 2.89 -8.96
C SER A 25 8.07 2.69 -9.74
N GLN A 26 7.73 1.45 -10.10
CA GLN A 26 6.47 1.14 -10.78
C GLN A 26 5.24 1.51 -9.94
N LEU A 27 5.32 1.37 -8.62
CA LEU A 27 4.23 1.79 -7.73
C LEU A 27 4.14 3.33 -7.64
N ILE A 28 5.25 4.06 -7.67
CA ILE A 28 5.26 5.53 -7.77
C ILE A 28 4.51 5.98 -9.03
N ASP A 29 4.79 5.37 -10.19
CA ASP A 29 4.08 5.65 -11.44
C ASP A 29 2.58 5.37 -11.32
N THR A 30 2.21 4.27 -10.67
CA THR A 30 0.81 3.91 -10.39
C THR A 30 0.10 4.98 -9.55
N LEU A 31 0.77 5.53 -8.53
CA LEU A 31 0.21 6.62 -7.70
C LEU A 31 0.06 7.92 -8.50
N TRP A 32 1.03 8.26 -9.36
CA TRP A 32 0.92 9.41 -10.26
C TRP A 32 -0.25 9.28 -11.25
N GLU A 33 -0.46 8.08 -11.79
CA GLU A 33 -1.62 7.81 -12.65
C GLU A 33 -2.94 7.95 -11.88
N ALA A 34 -3.00 7.47 -10.64
CA ALA A 34 -4.17 7.63 -9.79
C ALA A 34 -4.49 9.10 -9.54
N LEU A 35 -3.49 9.92 -9.22
CA LEU A 35 -3.65 11.37 -9.04
C LEU A 35 -4.16 12.05 -10.32
N LYS A 36 -3.57 11.73 -11.48
CA LYS A 36 -3.97 12.30 -12.80
C LYS A 36 -5.42 11.97 -13.15
N ASN A 37 -5.84 10.75 -12.86
CA ASN A 37 -7.16 10.23 -13.22
C ASN A 37 -8.19 10.36 -12.09
N ASN A 38 -7.86 11.10 -11.01
CA ASN A 38 -8.72 11.31 -9.84
C ASN A 38 -9.23 9.99 -9.22
N ARG A 39 -8.36 8.96 -9.15
CA ARG A 39 -8.70 7.65 -8.60
C ARG A 39 -8.52 7.62 -7.09
N GLN A 40 -9.39 6.85 -6.43
CA GLN A 40 -9.31 6.59 -4.99
C GLN A 40 -8.24 5.53 -4.70
N ILE A 41 -7.50 5.73 -3.62
CA ILE A 41 -6.51 4.77 -3.10
C ILE A 41 -7.01 4.30 -1.74
N PHE A 42 -7.30 3.02 -1.61
CA PHE A 42 -7.68 2.38 -0.36
C PHE A 42 -6.48 1.63 0.20
N VAL A 43 -6.12 1.91 1.45
CA VAL A 43 -4.96 1.27 2.11
C VAL A 43 -5.44 0.54 3.35
N PHE A 44 -4.95 -0.69 3.57
CA PHE A 44 -5.40 -1.49 4.69
C PHE A 44 -4.40 -2.60 5.08
N GLY A 45 -4.48 -3.03 6.33
CA GLY A 45 -3.70 -4.12 6.91
C GLY A 45 -4.14 -4.39 8.35
N ASN A 46 -3.46 -5.28 9.04
CA ASN A 46 -3.76 -5.63 10.43
C ASN A 46 -2.61 -5.23 11.37
N GLY A 47 -2.90 -4.90 12.62
CA GLY A 47 -1.88 -4.63 13.63
C GLY A 47 -0.93 -3.50 13.25
N GLY A 48 0.38 -3.76 13.23
CA GLY A 48 1.39 -2.78 12.78
C GLY A 48 1.19 -2.35 11.32
N SER A 49 0.75 -3.25 10.45
CA SER A 49 0.39 -2.91 9.07
C SER A 49 -0.82 -1.97 8.99
N ALA A 50 -1.76 -2.01 9.94
CA ALA A 50 -2.86 -1.04 10.04
C ALA A 50 -2.33 0.36 10.41
N ALA A 51 -1.38 0.43 11.36
CA ALA A 51 -0.72 1.69 11.71
C ALA A 51 0.01 2.29 10.51
N ASN A 52 0.73 1.46 9.73
CA ASN A 52 1.38 1.87 8.50
C ASN A 52 0.37 2.38 7.44
N ALA A 53 -0.78 1.73 7.31
CA ALA A 53 -1.82 2.16 6.38
C ALA A 53 -2.37 3.55 6.72
N SER A 54 -2.65 3.81 7.99
CA SER A 54 -3.13 5.12 8.47
C SER A 54 -2.08 6.21 8.33
N HIS A 55 -0.80 5.89 8.64
CA HIS A 55 0.31 6.81 8.44
C HIS A 55 0.49 7.16 6.95
N PHE A 56 0.55 6.16 6.07
CA PHE A 56 0.67 6.37 4.64
C PHE A 56 -0.48 7.22 4.07
N ALA A 57 -1.71 6.96 4.50
CA ALA A 57 -2.86 7.75 4.07
C ALA A 57 -2.72 9.23 4.48
N THR A 58 -2.14 9.52 5.65
CA THR A 58 -1.87 10.89 6.11
C THR A 58 -0.78 11.56 5.26
N ASP A 59 0.34 10.88 5.04
CA ASP A 59 1.47 11.45 4.29
C ASP A 59 1.11 11.70 2.82
N LEU A 60 0.43 10.76 2.18
CA LEU A 60 0.00 10.90 0.80
C LEU A 60 -1.15 11.92 0.68
N GLY A 61 -2.16 11.82 1.53
CA GLY A 61 -3.37 12.66 1.47
C GLY A 61 -3.13 14.11 1.86
N LYS A 62 -2.21 14.37 2.81
CA LYS A 62 -1.85 15.72 3.25
C LYS A 62 -0.50 16.15 2.69
N GLY A 63 0.59 15.42 2.97
CA GLY A 63 1.95 15.83 2.62
C GLY A 63 2.17 15.97 1.11
N ALA A 64 1.98 14.88 0.36
CA ALA A 64 2.16 14.86 -1.09
C ALA A 64 1.12 15.75 -1.80
N SER A 65 -0.10 15.81 -1.30
CA SER A 65 -1.14 16.68 -1.86
C SER A 65 -0.78 18.16 -1.74
N ASP A 66 -0.23 18.59 -0.61
CA ASP A 66 0.17 20.00 -0.40
C ASP A 66 1.33 20.38 -1.33
N LYS A 67 2.27 19.46 -1.58
CA LYS A 67 3.42 19.70 -2.46
C LYS A 67 3.06 19.73 -3.94
N THR A 68 2.15 18.87 -4.37
CA THR A 68 1.73 18.81 -5.78
C THR A 68 0.65 19.83 -6.14
N GLY A 69 0.01 20.44 -5.16
CA GLY A 69 -1.16 21.32 -5.36
C GLY A 69 -2.41 20.57 -5.84
N LYS A 70 -2.37 19.23 -5.89
CA LYS A 70 -3.49 18.36 -6.26
C LYS A 70 -3.79 17.41 -5.10
N ARG A 71 -5.05 17.03 -4.92
CA ARG A 71 -5.48 16.20 -3.80
C ARG A 71 -5.46 14.72 -4.16
N PHE A 72 -4.59 13.93 -3.52
CA PHE A 72 -4.72 12.48 -3.52
C PHE A 72 -5.98 12.07 -2.77
N ARG A 73 -6.80 11.28 -3.41
CA ARG A 73 -7.96 10.64 -2.79
C ARG A 73 -7.51 9.34 -2.15
N VAL A 74 -6.98 9.42 -0.95
CA VAL A 74 -6.49 8.25 -0.19
C VAL A 74 -7.29 8.07 1.08
N LEU A 75 -7.59 6.82 1.42
CA LEU A 75 -8.35 6.44 2.60
C LEU A 75 -7.75 5.18 3.22
N SER A 76 -7.41 5.23 4.50
CA SER A 76 -7.15 4.02 5.27
C SER A 76 -8.48 3.39 5.70
N LEU A 77 -8.70 2.13 5.32
CA LEU A 77 -9.87 1.38 5.77
C LEU A 77 -9.80 0.97 7.25
N ASN A 78 -8.67 1.24 7.89
CA ASN A 78 -8.46 0.99 9.32
C ASN A 78 -8.99 2.12 10.22
N ASP A 79 -9.25 3.32 9.67
CA ASP A 79 -9.53 4.51 10.47
C ASP A 79 -11.00 4.61 10.91
N ASN A 80 -11.91 3.90 10.24
CA ASN A 80 -13.31 3.83 10.68
C ASN A 80 -13.54 2.64 11.62
N VAL A 81 -13.16 2.81 12.88
CA VAL A 81 -13.25 1.76 13.91
C VAL A 81 -14.68 1.27 14.08
N SER A 82 -15.67 2.18 14.06
CA SER A 82 -17.08 1.82 14.19
C SER A 82 -17.54 0.89 13.08
N TRP A 83 -17.15 1.16 11.86
CA TRP A 83 -17.51 0.30 10.72
C TRP A 83 -16.82 -1.06 10.76
N MET A 84 -15.51 -1.07 11.07
CA MET A 84 -14.76 -2.33 11.24
C MET A 84 -15.37 -3.22 12.32
N THR A 85 -15.71 -2.63 13.46
CA THR A 85 -16.30 -3.38 14.60
C THR A 85 -17.70 -3.87 14.27
N ALA A 86 -18.52 -3.10 13.57
CA ALA A 86 -19.83 -3.53 13.11
C ALA A 86 -19.74 -4.71 12.13
N LEU A 87 -18.89 -4.60 11.10
CA LEU A 87 -18.68 -5.70 10.14
C LEU A 87 -18.13 -6.97 10.82
N GLY A 88 -17.18 -6.81 11.74
CA GLY A 88 -16.62 -7.93 12.48
C GLY A 88 -17.62 -8.60 13.45
N ASN A 89 -18.58 -7.85 14.00
CA ASN A 89 -19.62 -8.36 14.89
C ASN A 89 -20.78 -9.02 14.13
N ASP A 90 -21.24 -8.35 13.06
CA ASP A 90 -22.48 -8.74 12.36
C ASP A 90 -22.22 -9.81 11.28
N TYR A 91 -21.01 -9.88 10.73
CA TYR A 91 -20.59 -10.85 9.72
C TYR A 91 -19.39 -11.66 10.18
N ALA A 92 -18.17 -11.25 9.77
CA ALA A 92 -16.92 -11.89 10.18
C ALA A 92 -15.76 -10.87 10.14
N TYR A 93 -14.68 -11.14 10.89
CA TYR A 93 -13.48 -10.31 10.80
C TYR A 93 -12.86 -10.29 9.39
N GLU A 94 -13.14 -11.29 8.58
CA GLU A 94 -12.75 -11.36 7.18
C GLU A 94 -13.43 -10.29 6.31
N ASP A 95 -14.53 -9.69 6.77
CA ASP A 95 -15.33 -8.74 6.01
C ASP A 95 -14.99 -7.27 6.29
N VAL A 96 -14.14 -7.01 7.28
CA VAL A 96 -13.88 -5.64 7.77
C VAL A 96 -13.32 -4.67 6.72
N PHE A 97 -12.64 -5.15 5.69
CA PHE A 97 -12.12 -4.34 4.59
C PHE A 97 -12.99 -4.44 3.34
N VAL A 98 -13.38 -5.65 2.95
CA VAL A 98 -14.19 -5.85 1.72
C VAL A 98 -15.54 -5.16 1.83
N GLY A 99 -16.18 -5.15 3.00
CA GLY A 99 -17.45 -4.46 3.20
C GLY A 99 -17.35 -2.93 2.97
N GLN A 100 -16.23 -2.33 3.32
CA GLN A 100 -15.97 -0.91 3.05
C GLN A 100 -15.68 -0.67 1.55
N LEU A 101 -14.88 -1.55 0.91
CA LEU A 101 -14.60 -1.47 -0.52
C LEU A 101 -15.86 -1.57 -1.37
N GLN A 102 -16.83 -2.40 -0.99
CA GLN A 102 -18.10 -2.54 -1.69
C GLN A 102 -18.91 -1.24 -1.77
N ASN A 103 -18.74 -0.35 -0.79
CA ASN A 103 -19.43 0.94 -0.78
C ASN A 103 -18.72 2.03 -1.60
N TYR A 104 -17.39 1.98 -1.67
CA TYR A 104 -16.60 3.10 -2.21
C TYR A 104 -15.80 2.77 -3.47
N GLY A 105 -15.42 1.49 -3.64
CA GLY A 105 -14.51 1.08 -4.71
C GLY A 105 -15.12 1.17 -6.10
N GLN A 106 -14.42 1.83 -7.02
CA GLN A 106 -14.81 1.98 -8.41
C GLN A 106 -13.73 1.39 -9.33
N PRO A 107 -14.08 0.92 -10.53
CA PRO A 107 -13.09 0.47 -11.51
C PRO A 107 -12.01 1.52 -11.77
N GLY A 108 -10.74 1.10 -11.71
CA GLY A 108 -9.56 1.95 -11.86
C GLY A 108 -9.04 2.57 -10.56
N ASP A 109 -9.74 2.44 -9.43
CA ASP A 109 -9.22 2.76 -8.11
C ASP A 109 -8.12 1.77 -7.70
N ILE A 110 -7.41 2.05 -6.61
CA ILE A 110 -6.31 1.21 -6.10
C ILE A 110 -6.70 0.62 -4.74
N ALA A 111 -6.50 -0.69 -4.58
CA ALA A 111 -6.53 -1.39 -3.30
C ALA A 111 -5.11 -1.83 -2.93
N LEU A 112 -4.50 -1.16 -1.96
CA LEU A 112 -3.15 -1.42 -1.46
C LEU A 112 -3.21 -2.06 -0.08
N SER A 113 -2.72 -3.27 0.05
CA SER A 113 -2.73 -4.02 1.31
C SER A 113 -1.33 -4.34 1.81
N LEU A 114 -1.12 -4.18 3.13
CA LEU A 114 0.13 -4.52 3.81
C LEU A 114 -0.10 -5.74 4.71
N SER A 115 0.78 -6.75 4.60
CA SER A 115 0.74 -7.91 5.48
C SER A 115 2.08 -8.64 5.49
N VAL A 116 2.70 -8.82 6.65
CA VAL A 116 3.96 -9.56 6.78
C VAL A 116 3.81 -11.01 6.29
N SER A 117 2.74 -11.68 6.68
CA SER A 117 2.47 -13.07 6.27
C SER A 117 1.97 -13.21 4.83
N GLY A 118 1.32 -12.17 4.31
CA GLY A 118 0.60 -12.20 3.03
C GLY A 118 -0.62 -13.13 3.00
N ASN A 119 -1.04 -13.65 4.17
CA ASN A 119 -2.12 -14.66 4.27
C ASN A 119 -3.30 -14.24 5.15
N SER A 120 -3.37 -12.97 5.59
CA SER A 120 -4.48 -12.47 6.41
C SER A 120 -5.80 -12.59 5.62
N PRO A 121 -6.81 -13.39 6.08
CA PRO A 121 -7.99 -13.68 5.27
C PRO A 121 -8.78 -12.43 4.86
N ASN A 122 -8.91 -11.43 5.75
CA ASN A 122 -9.57 -10.16 5.45
C ASN A 122 -8.85 -9.36 4.34
N CYS A 123 -7.50 -9.37 4.34
CA CYS A 123 -6.71 -8.70 3.29
C CYS A 123 -6.83 -9.44 1.95
N VAL A 124 -6.76 -10.78 1.97
CA VAL A 124 -6.92 -11.62 0.78
C VAL A 124 -8.31 -11.40 0.16
N LYS A 125 -9.37 -11.53 0.96
CA LYS A 125 -10.77 -11.35 0.52
C LYS A 125 -10.99 -9.97 -0.10
N ALA A 126 -10.43 -8.92 0.52
CA ALA A 126 -10.53 -7.56 0.01
C ALA A 126 -9.81 -7.39 -1.33
N LEU A 127 -8.59 -7.93 -1.49
CA LEU A 127 -7.86 -7.88 -2.76
C LEU A 127 -8.53 -8.72 -3.87
N GLU A 128 -9.06 -9.89 -3.55
CA GLU A 128 -9.81 -10.73 -4.52
C GLU A 128 -11.06 -9.99 -5.03
N TRP A 129 -11.81 -9.36 -4.11
CA TRP A 129 -12.97 -8.54 -4.49
C TRP A 129 -12.54 -7.33 -5.34
N ALA A 130 -11.50 -6.60 -4.92
CA ALA A 130 -10.99 -5.43 -5.63
C ALA A 130 -10.62 -5.80 -7.08
N LYS A 131 -9.83 -6.85 -7.26
CA LYS A 131 -9.44 -7.34 -8.59
C LYS A 131 -10.64 -7.69 -9.47
N LYS A 132 -11.60 -8.43 -8.92
CA LYS A 132 -12.83 -8.82 -9.62
C LYS A 132 -13.67 -7.61 -10.07
N ASN A 133 -13.60 -6.51 -9.33
CA ASN A 133 -14.37 -5.28 -9.59
C ASN A 133 -13.55 -4.19 -10.31
N GLY A 134 -12.40 -4.56 -10.91
CA GLY A 134 -11.62 -3.67 -11.76
C GLY A 134 -10.77 -2.64 -11.02
N LEU A 135 -10.52 -2.82 -9.72
CA LEU A 135 -9.54 -2.03 -9.00
C LEU A 135 -8.14 -2.61 -9.27
N ARG A 136 -7.14 -1.75 -9.36
CA ARG A 136 -5.73 -2.17 -9.37
C ARG A 136 -5.35 -2.65 -7.98
N THR A 137 -4.69 -3.80 -7.89
CA THR A 137 -4.38 -4.42 -6.61
C THR A 137 -2.88 -4.44 -6.34
N VAL A 138 -2.49 -3.99 -5.14
CA VAL A 138 -1.11 -3.89 -4.69
C VAL A 138 -0.96 -4.62 -3.36
N ALA A 139 0.09 -5.43 -3.22
CA ALA A 139 0.43 -6.10 -1.97
C ALA A 139 1.88 -5.83 -1.55
N LEU A 140 2.06 -5.33 -0.33
CA LEU A 140 3.35 -5.29 0.35
C LEU A 140 3.41 -6.47 1.32
N VAL A 141 4.36 -7.38 1.11
CA VAL A 141 4.44 -8.65 1.87
C VAL A 141 5.87 -8.97 2.30
N GLY A 142 6.01 -9.83 3.31
CA GLY A 142 7.29 -10.42 3.67
C GLY A 142 7.69 -11.59 2.76
N ALA A 143 8.82 -12.23 3.07
CA ALA A 143 9.44 -13.29 2.25
C ALA A 143 8.54 -14.50 1.99
N LYS A 144 7.56 -14.76 2.87
CA LYS A 144 6.57 -15.85 2.67
C LYS A 144 5.60 -15.59 1.52
N ARG A 145 5.49 -14.35 1.06
CA ARG A 145 4.61 -13.87 -0.02
C ARG A 145 3.12 -14.09 0.25
N GLY A 146 2.71 -15.32 0.55
CA GLY A 146 1.33 -15.70 0.85
C GLY A 146 0.34 -15.51 -0.30
N ARG A 147 -0.93 -15.76 -0.03
CA ARG A 147 -2.02 -15.66 -1.02
C ARG A 147 -2.19 -14.27 -1.60
N MET A 148 -1.87 -13.22 -0.83
CA MET A 148 -1.95 -11.84 -1.34
C MET A 148 -1.04 -11.62 -2.55
N ALA A 149 0.17 -12.22 -2.55
CA ALA A 149 1.11 -12.10 -3.68
C ALA A 149 0.66 -12.87 -4.94
N GLU A 150 -0.24 -13.84 -4.81
CA GLU A 150 -0.84 -14.54 -5.96
C GLU A 150 -2.02 -13.74 -6.55
N VAL A 151 -2.73 -13.00 -5.73
CA VAL A 151 -3.91 -12.24 -6.11
C VAL A 151 -3.56 -10.87 -6.69
N ALA A 152 -2.63 -10.15 -6.05
CA ALA A 152 -2.29 -8.78 -6.41
C ALA A 152 -1.58 -8.69 -7.77
N GLU A 153 -1.83 -7.60 -8.50
CA GLU A 153 -1.19 -7.28 -9.78
C GLU A 153 0.22 -6.73 -9.59
N GLN A 154 0.42 -5.93 -8.55
CA GLN A 154 1.74 -5.43 -8.15
C GLN A 154 2.10 -5.98 -6.78
N VAL A 155 3.30 -6.53 -6.65
CA VAL A 155 3.75 -7.15 -5.39
C VAL A 155 5.14 -6.64 -5.05
N ILE A 156 5.28 -6.11 -3.83
CA ILE A 156 6.57 -5.74 -3.25
C ILE A 156 6.88 -6.72 -2.12
N VAL A 157 8.01 -7.41 -2.21
CA VAL A 157 8.41 -8.44 -1.26
C VAL A 157 9.64 -7.97 -0.48
N ILE A 158 9.55 -7.99 0.85
CA ILE A 158 10.70 -7.81 1.73
C ILE A 158 11.28 -9.17 2.09
N ASN A 159 12.58 -9.35 1.89
CA ASN A 159 13.25 -10.64 2.10
C ASN A 159 13.54 -10.92 3.59
N ASP A 160 12.50 -10.81 4.41
CA ASP A 160 12.53 -11.15 5.84
C ASP A 160 11.15 -11.70 6.25
N THR A 161 11.11 -12.43 7.36
CA THR A 161 9.87 -13.01 7.93
C THR A 161 9.54 -12.49 9.32
N HIS A 162 10.42 -11.69 9.90
CA HIS A 162 10.22 -11.12 11.24
C HIS A 162 9.27 -9.93 11.17
N TYR A 163 8.19 -9.96 11.95
CA TYR A 163 7.13 -8.96 11.88
C TYR A 163 7.63 -7.53 12.00
N GLY A 164 8.35 -7.17 13.07
CA GLY A 164 8.84 -5.81 13.27
C GLY A 164 9.73 -5.33 12.12
N ARG A 165 10.67 -6.14 11.65
CA ARG A 165 11.59 -5.72 10.57
C ARG A 165 10.89 -5.55 9.22
N VAL A 166 9.91 -6.39 8.91
CA VAL A 166 9.12 -6.26 7.68
C VAL A 166 8.16 -5.07 7.78
N GLU A 167 7.52 -4.86 8.92
CA GLU A 167 6.65 -3.68 9.14
C GLU A 167 7.41 -2.37 9.02
N ASP A 168 8.63 -2.28 9.56
CA ASP A 168 9.51 -1.11 9.42
C ASP A 168 9.93 -0.90 7.96
N ALA A 169 10.25 -1.97 7.22
CA ALA A 169 10.57 -1.88 5.80
C ALA A 169 9.34 -1.46 4.95
N HIS A 170 8.15 -1.95 5.28
CA HIS A 170 6.90 -1.50 4.65
C HIS A 170 6.65 -0.01 4.91
N MET A 171 6.90 0.50 6.14
CA MET A 171 6.83 1.93 6.42
C MET A 171 7.89 2.70 5.64
N GLY A 172 9.11 2.18 5.51
CA GLY A 172 10.15 2.74 4.66
C GLY A 172 9.69 2.91 3.20
N ILE A 173 8.99 1.89 2.66
CA ILE A 173 8.38 1.97 1.32
C ILE A 173 7.30 3.06 1.28
N CYS A 174 6.41 3.14 2.27
CA CYS A 174 5.39 4.18 2.34
C CYS A 174 6.02 5.59 2.32
N HIS A 175 7.11 5.80 3.05
CA HIS A 175 7.88 7.05 3.00
C HIS A 175 8.51 7.28 1.62
N LEU A 176 9.16 6.28 1.01
CA LEU A 176 9.72 6.39 -0.34
C LEU A 176 8.67 6.84 -1.35
N LEU A 177 7.47 6.26 -1.31
CA LEU A 177 6.35 6.63 -2.18
C LEU A 177 5.91 8.09 -1.98
N CYS A 178 5.73 8.51 -0.73
CA CYS A 178 5.27 9.88 -0.43
C CYS A 178 6.36 10.92 -0.69
N TYR A 179 7.60 10.68 -0.24
CA TYR A 179 8.69 11.63 -0.39
C TYR A 179 9.18 11.75 -1.84
N SER A 180 9.13 10.68 -2.64
CA SER A 180 9.41 10.77 -4.08
C SER A 180 8.46 11.77 -4.76
N ILE A 181 7.18 11.78 -4.36
CA ILE A 181 6.20 12.73 -4.88
C ILE A 181 6.42 14.14 -4.33
N MET A 182 6.77 14.26 -3.05
CA MET A 182 6.98 15.55 -2.39
C MET A 182 8.26 16.27 -2.85
N GLU A 183 9.33 15.51 -3.10
CA GLU A 183 10.64 16.06 -3.47
C GLU A 183 10.81 16.19 -4.99
N HIS A 184 10.08 15.40 -5.77
CA HIS A 184 10.13 15.34 -7.23
C HIS A 184 8.74 15.50 -7.88
N PRO A 185 8.02 16.60 -7.63
CA PRO A 185 6.69 16.80 -8.22
C PRO A 185 6.71 16.88 -9.76
N GLU A 186 7.87 17.17 -10.36
CA GLU A 186 8.10 17.20 -11.81
C GLU A 186 7.96 15.82 -12.47
N TRP A 187 8.19 14.71 -11.75
CA TRP A 187 8.01 13.35 -12.31
C TRP A 187 6.58 13.07 -12.74
N GLY A 188 5.62 13.68 -12.07
CA GLY A 188 4.22 13.64 -12.48
C GLY A 188 3.95 14.31 -13.85
N ALA A 189 4.78 15.26 -14.29
CA ALA A 189 4.64 15.93 -15.59
C ALA A 189 5.29 15.13 -16.73
N SER A 190 6.43 14.45 -16.47
CA SER A 190 7.19 13.72 -17.49
C SER A 190 6.44 12.48 -18.03
N ASN A 191 5.70 11.78 -17.18
CA ASN A 191 4.85 10.66 -17.60
C ASN A 191 3.66 11.08 -18.49
N ALA A 192 3.34 12.39 -18.56
CA ALA A 192 2.33 12.91 -19.48
C ALA A 192 2.85 13.00 -20.94
N ALA A 193 4.18 13.08 -21.13
CA ALA A 193 4.79 13.18 -22.45
C ALA A 193 5.01 11.79 -23.11
N ALA A 194 5.32 10.76 -22.31
CA ALA A 194 5.55 9.41 -22.80
C ALA A 194 4.28 8.73 -23.37
N GLY A 195 3.09 9.08 -22.84
CA GLY A 195 1.81 8.54 -23.33
C GLY A 195 1.31 9.13 -24.65
N ARG A 196 1.99 10.13 -25.25
CA ARG A 196 1.58 10.75 -26.53
C ARG A 196 2.35 10.24 -27.75
N ILE A 197 3.31 9.36 -27.58
CA ILE A 197 4.15 8.87 -28.72
C ILE A 197 3.65 7.52 -29.29
N SER A 198 2.65 6.88 -28.69
CA SER A 198 2.10 5.59 -29.18
C SER A 198 0.77 5.70 -29.91
N GLY A 199 0.46 6.85 -30.51
CA GLY A 199 -0.78 7.09 -31.27
C GLY A 199 -0.54 7.96 -32.50
N GLN A 200 0.28 7.50 -33.45
CA GLN A 200 0.26 7.92 -34.86
C GLN A 200 0.43 6.70 -35.75
#